data_53ddf60cd6275bb2e8d2da6954487662
#
_entry.id   53ddf60cd6275bb2e8d2da6954487662
#
_cell.length_a   1.000
_cell.length_b   1.000
_cell.length_c   1.000
_cell.angle_alpha   90.00
_cell.angle_beta   90.00
_cell.angle_gamma   90.00
#
_symmetry.space_group_name_H-M   'P 1'
#
loop_
_entity.id
_entity.type
_entity.pdbx_description
1 polymer ?
#
loop_
_entity_poly.entity_id
_entity_poly.type
_entity_poly.pdbx_seq_one_letter_code
_entity_poly.pdbx_strand_id
1 'polypeptide(L)'
;MRAVVYDAPAAFGVREVPLPEPGPGEVRLAVEMAGMCGTDVHIDAGGFFSRYPLTPGHEIVGRVDVLGDGVTSLAIGERVVADNTVLCGHCTACRRGEPLFCANFYSLGVNGPGGFADCVVVRAEKCFVAGDLDLRTAVMTEPTACVVHGLDVLDLRPGSDVLVFGAGPTGLVLAQLLAHGGAARVTVAAPTARKLELARSYGVDATVELDRSDPARAVPVLRAGAPDGYDVVVDATGAVSVVEICLGLVRDGGTFFVYGMTDEQLSVPLHPYEVFRRELTIKGSFAQTHCFDRALALLRSGRVHTDGIVTHEFALGDYGQALEATRSDRSCIKAAVVP
;
A
#
# COMPACT_ATOMS: atom_id res chain seq x y z
N MET A 1 24.03 -12.10 -9.19
CA MET A 1 22.84 -11.35 -9.60
C MET A 1 22.96 -9.89 -9.16
N ARG A 2 22.30 -8.97 -9.86
CA ARG A 2 22.26 -7.57 -9.44
C ARG A 2 21.20 -7.37 -8.36
N ALA A 3 21.46 -6.48 -7.41
CA ALA A 3 20.49 -6.08 -6.41
C ALA A 3 20.77 -4.64 -5.94
N VAL A 4 19.73 -3.92 -5.56
CA VAL A 4 19.87 -2.70 -4.75
C VAL A 4 20.26 -3.12 -3.34
N VAL A 5 21.35 -2.59 -2.83
CA VAL A 5 21.82 -2.87 -1.47
C VAL A 5 21.99 -1.55 -0.71
N TYR A 6 21.25 -1.43 0.37
CA TYR A 6 21.44 -0.39 1.38
C TYR A 6 22.41 -0.89 2.45
N ASP A 7 23.48 -0.19 2.72
CA ASP A 7 24.38 -0.46 3.85
C ASP A 7 23.91 0.31 5.12
N ALA A 8 23.25 1.44 4.92
CA ALA A 8 22.70 2.30 5.95
C ALA A 8 21.61 3.22 5.32
N PRO A 9 20.87 4.01 6.11
CA PRO A 9 19.95 5.02 5.57
C PRO A 9 20.63 5.92 4.54
N ALA A 10 19.94 6.17 3.42
CA ALA A 10 20.41 6.95 2.27
C ALA A 10 21.73 6.47 1.62
N ALA A 11 22.27 5.33 2.03
CA ALA A 11 23.53 4.78 1.51
C ALA A 11 23.25 3.48 0.76
N PHE A 12 22.89 3.58 -0.51
CA PHE A 12 22.58 2.44 -1.38
C PHE A 12 23.35 2.44 -2.69
N GLY A 13 23.36 1.28 -3.34
CA GLY A 13 23.89 1.11 -4.69
C GLY A 13 23.42 -0.20 -5.32
N VAL A 14 23.41 -0.25 -6.64
CA VAL A 14 23.20 -1.51 -7.37
C VAL A 14 24.53 -2.28 -7.42
N ARG A 15 24.50 -3.50 -6.93
CA ARG A 15 25.72 -4.34 -6.79
C ARG A 15 25.47 -5.75 -7.24
N GLU A 16 26.55 -6.42 -7.63
CA GLU A 16 26.60 -7.88 -7.78
C GLU A 16 26.61 -8.53 -6.39
N VAL A 17 25.63 -9.40 -6.16
CA VAL A 17 25.49 -10.20 -4.94
C VAL A 17 25.37 -11.68 -5.30
N PRO A 18 25.67 -12.61 -4.39
CA PRO A 18 25.46 -14.04 -4.63
C PRO A 18 24.01 -14.33 -5.06
N LEU A 19 23.83 -15.24 -5.99
CA LEU A 19 22.51 -15.73 -6.37
C LEU A 19 21.93 -16.56 -5.21
N PRO A 20 20.76 -16.22 -4.65
CA PRO A 20 20.20 -16.97 -3.54
C PRO A 20 19.64 -18.31 -4.01
N GLU A 21 19.83 -19.36 -3.23
CA GLU A 21 19.26 -20.68 -3.47
C GLU A 21 18.07 -20.92 -2.54
N PRO A 22 16.92 -21.42 -3.04
CA PRO A 22 15.77 -21.69 -2.22
C PRO A 22 15.99 -22.92 -1.34
N GLY A 23 15.65 -22.80 -0.05
CA GLY A 23 15.60 -23.91 0.89
C GLY A 23 14.32 -24.76 0.71
N PRO A 24 14.15 -25.82 1.55
CA PRO A 24 12.94 -26.62 1.55
C PRO A 24 11.68 -25.77 1.77
N GLY A 25 10.67 -25.95 0.90
CA GLY A 25 9.40 -25.19 0.94
C GLY A 25 9.49 -23.77 0.39
N GLU A 26 10.64 -23.37 -0.17
CA GLU A 26 10.85 -22.06 -0.78
C GLU A 26 10.97 -22.17 -2.30
N VAL A 27 10.79 -21.04 -2.97
CA VAL A 27 11.03 -20.89 -4.41
C VAL A 27 11.91 -19.68 -4.66
N ARG A 28 12.77 -19.75 -5.69
CA ARG A 28 13.40 -18.57 -6.25
C ARG A 28 12.54 -18.01 -7.35
N LEU A 29 12.28 -16.72 -7.29
CA LEU A 29 11.60 -15.97 -8.32
C LEU A 29 12.60 -15.15 -9.12
N ALA A 30 12.58 -15.26 -10.44
CA ALA A 30 13.13 -14.25 -11.33
C ALA A 30 12.15 -13.07 -11.30
N VAL A 31 12.58 -11.93 -10.79
CA VAL A 31 11.72 -10.75 -10.66
C VAL A 31 11.44 -10.15 -12.04
N GLU A 32 10.17 -9.97 -12.37
CA GLU A 32 9.75 -9.30 -13.62
C GLU A 32 9.44 -7.82 -13.37
N MET A 33 8.92 -7.48 -12.18
CA MET A 33 8.60 -6.11 -11.78
C MET A 33 8.48 -6.03 -10.25
N ALA A 34 8.96 -4.95 -9.66
CA ALA A 34 8.71 -4.62 -8.27
C ALA A 34 8.22 -3.18 -8.14
N GLY A 35 7.11 -2.97 -7.41
CA GLY A 35 6.53 -1.65 -7.21
C GLY A 35 7.28 -0.83 -6.16
N MET A 36 7.38 0.47 -6.40
CA MET A 36 7.86 1.45 -5.44
C MET A 36 6.71 1.96 -4.57
N CYS A 37 6.93 2.04 -3.28
CA CYS A 37 5.96 2.49 -2.28
C CYS A 37 6.49 3.68 -1.46
N GLY A 38 5.60 4.41 -0.80
CA GLY A 38 5.99 5.39 0.23
C GLY A 38 6.85 4.78 1.33
N THR A 39 6.66 3.50 1.63
CA THR A 39 7.49 2.72 2.56
C THR A 39 8.96 2.72 2.16
N ASP A 40 9.29 2.65 0.86
CA ASP A 40 10.69 2.67 0.39
C ASP A 40 11.35 4.04 0.66
N VAL A 41 10.57 5.12 0.62
CA VAL A 41 11.04 6.46 1.00
C VAL A 41 11.34 6.54 2.51
N HIS A 42 10.49 5.90 3.35
CA HIS A 42 10.75 5.81 4.79
C HIS A 42 11.95 4.92 5.11
N ILE A 43 12.13 3.80 4.38
CA ILE A 43 13.32 2.94 4.48
C ILE A 43 14.58 3.74 4.15
N ASP A 44 14.56 4.52 3.06
CA ASP A 44 15.69 5.38 2.70
C ASP A 44 16.04 6.38 3.81
N ALA A 45 15.04 6.88 4.53
CA ALA A 45 15.22 7.76 5.69
C ALA A 45 15.62 7.04 6.99
N GLY A 46 15.68 5.69 7.00
CA GLY A 46 16.04 4.90 8.18
C GLY A 46 14.88 4.54 9.11
N GLY A 47 13.63 4.71 8.65
CA GLY A 47 12.41 4.38 9.38
C GLY A 47 11.80 3.02 8.99
N PHE A 48 10.59 2.77 9.49
CA PHE A 48 9.71 1.65 9.13
C PHE A 48 10.34 0.26 9.32
N PHE A 49 10.80 -0.05 10.53
CA PHE A 49 11.37 -1.37 10.90
C PHE A 49 12.56 -1.84 10.06
N SER A 50 13.13 -0.99 9.19
CA SER A 50 14.23 -1.36 8.31
C SER A 50 15.45 -1.86 9.08
N ARG A 51 16.13 -2.87 8.54
CA ARG A 51 17.36 -3.43 9.08
C ARG A 51 18.39 -3.51 7.97
N TYR A 52 19.55 -2.93 8.19
CA TYR A 52 20.63 -2.89 7.21
C TYR A 52 21.69 -3.93 7.52
N PRO A 53 22.37 -4.53 6.50
CA PRO A 53 22.18 -4.27 5.07
C PRO A 53 20.83 -4.80 4.57
N LEU A 54 20.21 -4.12 3.56
CA LEU A 54 18.88 -4.44 3.06
C LEU A 54 18.81 -4.30 1.53
N THR A 55 18.16 -5.25 0.88
CA THR A 55 17.61 -5.11 -0.47
C THR A 55 16.11 -4.83 -0.33
N PRO A 56 15.61 -3.63 -0.65
CA PRO A 56 14.19 -3.32 -0.51
C PRO A 56 13.33 -3.82 -1.66
N GLY A 57 12.05 -3.41 -1.70
CA GLY A 57 11.06 -3.81 -2.70
C GLY A 57 10.14 -4.93 -2.19
N HIS A 58 8.94 -4.56 -1.75
CA HIS A 58 7.99 -5.46 -1.10
C HIS A 58 6.74 -5.75 -1.95
N GLU A 59 6.58 -5.11 -3.11
CA GLU A 59 5.51 -5.35 -4.07
C GLU A 59 6.08 -6.13 -5.26
N ILE A 60 6.08 -7.46 -5.21
CA ILE A 60 6.90 -8.32 -6.07
C ILE A 60 6.04 -9.11 -7.05
N VAL A 61 6.39 -9.02 -8.33
CA VAL A 61 5.91 -9.91 -9.40
C VAL A 61 7.11 -10.60 -10.02
N GLY A 62 7.03 -11.91 -10.18
CA GLY A 62 8.13 -12.67 -10.79
C GLY A 62 7.67 -14.02 -11.35
N ARG A 63 8.62 -14.72 -11.97
CA ARG A 63 8.41 -16.10 -12.42
C ARG A 63 9.20 -17.05 -11.53
N VAL A 64 8.57 -18.18 -11.24
CA VAL A 64 9.24 -19.28 -10.57
C VAL A 64 10.39 -19.77 -11.43
N ASP A 65 11.62 -19.62 -10.93
CA ASP A 65 12.87 -19.98 -11.61
C ASP A 65 13.42 -21.30 -11.06
N VAL A 66 13.39 -21.48 -9.73
CA VAL A 66 13.83 -22.71 -9.06
C VAL A 66 12.83 -23.08 -7.97
N LEU A 67 12.54 -24.38 -7.86
CA LEU A 67 11.74 -24.94 -6.77
C LEU A 67 12.70 -25.56 -5.73
N GLY A 68 12.52 -25.20 -4.47
CA GLY A 68 13.16 -25.88 -3.35
C GLY A 68 12.51 -27.24 -3.04
N ASP A 69 13.16 -28.02 -2.21
CA ASP A 69 12.68 -29.36 -1.85
C ASP A 69 11.27 -29.33 -1.26
N GLY A 70 10.42 -30.28 -1.72
CA GLY A 70 9.04 -30.45 -1.23
C GLY A 70 8.02 -29.47 -1.81
N VAL A 71 8.40 -28.53 -2.67
CA VAL A 71 7.45 -27.65 -3.35
C VAL A 71 6.76 -28.39 -4.48
N THR A 72 5.45 -28.54 -4.39
CA THR A 72 4.59 -29.19 -5.40
C THR A 72 3.42 -28.33 -5.85
N SER A 73 3.24 -27.17 -5.22
CA SER A 73 2.11 -26.25 -5.47
C SER A 73 2.33 -25.26 -6.61
N LEU A 74 3.55 -25.16 -7.12
CA LEU A 74 3.96 -24.22 -8.16
C LEU A 74 4.75 -24.94 -9.24
N ALA A 75 4.79 -24.36 -10.45
CA ALA A 75 5.56 -24.87 -11.59
C ALA A 75 6.62 -23.83 -12.01
N ILE A 76 7.77 -24.33 -12.52
CA ILE A 76 8.81 -23.48 -13.12
C ILE A 76 8.21 -22.71 -14.30
N GLY A 77 8.51 -21.41 -14.38
CA GLY A 77 7.99 -20.49 -15.39
C GLY A 77 6.64 -19.87 -15.04
N GLU A 78 5.97 -20.34 -13.98
CA GLU A 78 4.69 -19.77 -13.54
C GLU A 78 4.87 -18.35 -12.99
N ARG A 79 4.02 -17.41 -13.45
CA ARG A 79 4.05 -16.04 -12.94
C ARG A 79 3.28 -15.96 -11.63
N VAL A 80 3.92 -15.39 -10.62
CA VAL A 80 3.36 -15.24 -9.28
C VAL A 80 3.55 -13.81 -8.76
N VAL A 81 2.69 -13.43 -7.83
CA VAL A 81 2.89 -12.29 -6.93
C VAL A 81 3.25 -12.83 -5.55
N ALA A 82 4.14 -12.14 -4.85
CA ALA A 82 4.62 -12.60 -3.55
C ALA A 82 4.00 -11.80 -2.40
N ASP A 83 3.34 -12.50 -1.46
CA ASP A 83 3.00 -11.93 -0.17
C ASP A 83 4.29 -11.75 0.65
N ASN A 84 4.68 -10.49 0.82
CA ASN A 84 5.91 -10.10 1.49
C ASN A 84 5.91 -10.40 3.00
N THR A 85 4.75 -10.69 3.62
CA THR A 85 4.59 -10.82 5.07
C THR A 85 4.86 -12.25 5.54
N VAL A 86 5.88 -12.44 6.38
CA VAL A 86 6.22 -13.74 6.99
C VAL A 86 6.01 -13.66 8.49
N LEU A 87 5.14 -14.51 9.01
CA LEU A 87 4.69 -14.50 10.41
C LEU A 87 5.09 -15.81 11.08
N CYS A 88 5.48 -15.76 12.36
CA CYS A 88 6.05 -16.94 13.02
C CYS A 88 5.03 -18.04 13.38
N GLY A 89 3.74 -17.74 13.42
CA GLY A 89 2.66 -18.68 13.71
C GLY A 89 2.56 -19.14 15.19
N HIS A 90 3.54 -18.86 16.03
CA HIS A 90 3.62 -19.42 17.40
C HIS A 90 3.71 -18.41 18.54
N CYS A 91 3.94 -17.13 18.30
CA CYS A 91 3.91 -16.10 19.34
C CYS A 91 2.46 -15.85 19.84
N THR A 92 2.33 -15.09 20.91
CA THR A 92 1.03 -14.81 21.53
C THR A 92 0.03 -14.17 20.55
N ALA A 93 0.47 -13.18 19.76
CA ALA A 93 -0.38 -12.52 18.78
C ALA A 93 -0.84 -13.50 17.68
N CYS A 94 0.10 -14.28 17.11
CA CYS A 94 -0.25 -15.28 16.09
C CYS A 94 -1.26 -16.32 16.62
N ARG A 95 -1.10 -16.79 17.86
CA ARG A 95 -2.01 -17.76 18.49
C ARG A 95 -3.40 -17.18 18.80
N ARG A 96 -3.51 -15.86 18.92
CA ARG A 96 -4.80 -15.16 19.09
C ARG A 96 -5.51 -14.86 17.77
N GLY A 97 -4.90 -15.20 16.62
CA GLY A 97 -5.42 -14.84 15.31
C GLY A 97 -5.16 -13.39 14.92
N GLU A 98 -4.20 -12.75 15.56
CA GLU A 98 -3.76 -11.35 15.32
C GLU A 98 -2.33 -11.31 14.72
N PRO A 99 -2.10 -12.01 13.59
CA PRO A 99 -0.74 -12.28 13.11
C PRO A 99 0.03 -11.02 12.68
N LEU A 100 -0.64 -9.92 12.32
CA LEU A 100 0.03 -8.64 12.01
C LEU A 100 0.80 -8.07 13.19
N PHE A 101 0.43 -8.43 14.44
CA PHE A 101 1.15 -8.04 15.64
C PHE A 101 2.17 -9.10 16.08
N CYS A 102 2.68 -9.88 15.13
CA CYS A 102 3.68 -10.92 15.36
C CYS A 102 4.94 -10.33 16.01
N ALA A 103 5.37 -10.90 17.14
CA ALA A 103 6.60 -10.47 17.82
C ALA A 103 7.87 -10.68 16.95
N ASN A 104 7.78 -11.59 15.97
CA ASN A 104 8.85 -11.90 15.03
C ASN A 104 8.43 -11.48 13.60
N PHE A 105 7.79 -10.32 13.48
CA PHE A 105 7.35 -9.80 12.20
C PHE A 105 8.53 -9.67 11.22
N TYR A 106 8.40 -10.34 10.09
CA TYR A 106 9.37 -10.31 9.01
C TYR A 106 8.66 -10.00 7.70
N SER A 107 9.23 -9.09 6.93
CA SER A 107 8.66 -8.67 5.65
C SER A 107 9.75 -8.54 4.61
N LEU A 108 9.58 -9.26 3.50
CA LEU A 108 10.47 -9.15 2.34
C LEU A 108 10.46 -7.71 1.83
N GLY A 109 11.64 -7.17 1.56
CA GLY A 109 11.81 -5.81 1.07
C GLY A 109 11.64 -4.70 2.13
N VAL A 110 11.40 -5.06 3.41
CA VAL A 110 11.29 -4.11 4.52
C VAL A 110 12.36 -4.36 5.59
N ASN A 111 12.44 -5.58 6.09
CA ASN A 111 13.46 -6.01 7.05
C ASN A 111 14.09 -7.36 6.69
N GLY A 112 13.85 -7.84 5.48
CA GLY A 112 14.47 -8.96 4.80
C GLY A 112 14.65 -8.69 3.32
N PRO A 113 15.38 -9.55 2.56
CA PRO A 113 15.65 -9.35 1.14
C PRO A 113 14.37 -9.21 0.31
N GLY A 114 14.32 -8.22 -0.56
CA GLY A 114 13.15 -7.88 -1.39
C GLY A 114 13.39 -7.96 -2.89
N GLY A 115 12.44 -7.39 -3.64
CA GLY A 115 12.32 -7.52 -5.09
C GLY A 115 13.07 -6.48 -5.92
N PHE A 116 13.78 -5.52 -5.35
CA PHE A 116 14.66 -4.67 -6.16
C PHE A 116 15.99 -5.39 -6.42
N ALA A 117 15.87 -6.53 -7.10
CA ALA A 117 16.93 -7.43 -7.48
C ALA A 117 16.51 -8.29 -8.68
N ASP A 118 17.49 -8.91 -9.38
CA ASP A 118 17.20 -9.85 -10.47
C ASP A 118 16.36 -11.06 -9.97
N CYS A 119 16.62 -11.51 -8.71
CA CYS A 119 15.92 -12.66 -8.11
C CYS A 119 15.67 -12.44 -6.62
N VAL A 120 14.64 -13.12 -6.10
CA VAL A 120 14.33 -13.17 -4.66
C VAL A 120 13.86 -14.57 -4.28
N VAL A 121 14.17 -15.02 -3.06
CA VAL A 121 13.67 -16.29 -2.50
C VAL A 121 12.45 -16.00 -1.64
N VAL A 122 11.37 -16.75 -1.88
CA VAL A 122 10.07 -16.60 -1.21
C VAL A 122 9.57 -17.98 -0.78
N ARG A 123 8.88 -18.06 0.34
CA ARG A 123 8.17 -19.29 0.72
C ARG A 123 7.08 -19.61 -0.30
N ALA A 124 7.01 -20.86 -0.75
CA ALA A 124 6.04 -21.26 -1.79
C ALA A 124 4.58 -20.95 -1.39
N GLU A 125 4.25 -21.07 -0.10
CA GLU A 125 2.93 -20.73 0.45
C GLU A 125 2.58 -19.24 0.39
N LYS A 126 3.58 -18.38 0.14
CA LYS A 126 3.45 -16.93 -0.01
C LYS A 126 3.44 -16.47 -1.46
N CYS A 127 3.48 -17.41 -2.39
CA CYS A 127 3.40 -17.15 -3.83
C CYS A 127 1.98 -17.43 -4.33
N PHE A 128 1.39 -16.44 -4.96
CA PHE A 128 0.05 -16.50 -5.51
C PHE A 128 0.12 -16.40 -7.03
N VAL A 129 -0.44 -17.38 -7.75
CA VAL A 129 -0.40 -17.39 -9.22
C VAL A 129 -1.09 -16.13 -9.75
N ALA A 130 -0.40 -15.34 -10.56
CA ALA A 130 -0.95 -14.12 -11.15
C ALA A 130 -1.88 -14.39 -12.36
N GLY A 131 -1.74 -15.57 -12.99
CA GLY A 131 -2.50 -15.92 -14.18
C GLY A 131 -2.17 -15.02 -15.36
N ASP A 132 -3.21 -14.57 -16.07
CA ASP A 132 -3.11 -13.73 -17.28
C ASP A 132 -3.02 -12.22 -16.98
N LEU A 133 -2.87 -11.84 -15.72
CA LEU A 133 -2.69 -10.42 -15.39
C LEU A 133 -1.39 -9.88 -16.03
N ASP A 134 -1.47 -8.70 -16.64
CA ASP A 134 -0.28 -7.98 -17.07
C ASP A 134 0.55 -7.51 -15.85
N LEU A 135 1.82 -7.15 -16.07
CA LEU A 135 2.74 -6.82 -14.99
C LEU A 135 2.30 -5.59 -14.18
N ARG A 136 1.75 -4.58 -14.85
CA ARG A 136 1.30 -3.34 -14.18
C ARG A 136 0.09 -3.58 -13.28
N THR A 137 -0.78 -4.49 -13.69
CA THR A 137 -1.91 -4.93 -12.87
C THR A 137 -1.44 -5.86 -11.76
N ALA A 138 -0.59 -6.84 -12.07
CA ALA A 138 -0.09 -7.80 -11.09
C ALA A 138 0.70 -7.16 -9.94
N VAL A 139 1.53 -6.13 -10.22
CA VAL A 139 2.31 -5.42 -9.20
C VAL A 139 1.42 -4.65 -8.21
N MET A 140 0.16 -4.37 -8.56
CA MET A 140 -0.82 -3.76 -7.69
C MET A 140 -1.47 -4.73 -6.69
N THR A 141 -1.08 -6.02 -6.70
CA THR A 141 -1.70 -7.02 -5.80
C THR A 141 -1.41 -6.72 -4.33
N GLU A 142 -0.16 -6.43 -3.96
CA GLU A 142 0.20 -6.10 -2.58
C GLU A 142 -0.52 -4.83 -2.10
N PRO A 143 -0.46 -3.69 -2.82
CA PRO A 143 -1.22 -2.49 -2.44
C PRO A 143 -2.73 -2.73 -2.35
N THR A 144 -3.29 -3.54 -3.24
CA THR A 144 -4.72 -3.91 -3.20
C THR A 144 -5.02 -4.78 -1.98
N ALA A 145 -4.12 -5.70 -1.60
CA ALA A 145 -4.27 -6.51 -0.40
C ALA A 145 -4.28 -5.67 0.88
N CYS A 146 -3.43 -4.63 0.95
CA CYS A 146 -3.46 -3.65 2.04
C CYS A 146 -4.81 -2.90 2.10
N VAL A 147 -5.37 -2.52 0.96
CA VAL A 147 -6.69 -1.87 0.90
C VAL A 147 -7.79 -2.83 1.36
N VAL A 148 -7.75 -4.09 0.91
CA VAL A 148 -8.73 -5.12 1.33
C VAL A 148 -8.70 -5.30 2.85
N HIS A 149 -7.51 -5.39 3.43
CA HIS A 149 -7.35 -5.43 4.89
C HIS A 149 -7.91 -4.17 5.57
N GLY A 150 -7.60 -3.01 5.01
CA GLY A 150 -8.12 -1.74 5.51
C GLY A 150 -9.65 -1.68 5.53
N LEU A 151 -10.30 -2.22 4.50
CA LEU A 151 -11.77 -2.29 4.44
C LEU A 151 -12.35 -3.27 5.48
N ASP A 152 -11.68 -4.41 5.73
CA ASP A 152 -12.09 -5.31 6.81
C ASP A 152 -12.04 -4.62 8.18
N VAL A 153 -10.97 -3.83 8.43
CA VAL A 153 -10.83 -3.05 9.67
C VAL A 153 -11.85 -1.93 9.75
N LEU A 154 -12.10 -1.24 8.62
CA LEU A 154 -13.05 -0.12 8.56
C LEU A 154 -14.47 -0.58 8.89
N ASP A 155 -14.91 -1.72 8.35
CA ASP A 155 -16.26 -2.26 8.51
C ASP A 155 -17.32 -1.23 8.06
N LEU A 156 -17.26 -0.88 6.78
CA LEU A 156 -18.11 0.16 6.19
C LEU A 156 -19.59 -0.23 6.25
N ARG A 157 -20.42 0.65 6.79
CA ARG A 157 -21.88 0.49 6.73
C ARG A 157 -22.40 0.87 5.33
N PRO A 158 -23.19 0.01 4.67
CA PRO A 158 -23.83 0.37 3.40
C PRO A 158 -24.63 1.67 3.52
N GLY A 159 -24.55 2.50 2.47
CA GLY A 159 -25.21 3.82 2.45
C GLY A 159 -24.38 4.95 3.07
N SER A 160 -23.14 4.69 3.49
CA SER A 160 -22.25 5.72 4.06
C SER A 160 -21.81 6.75 3.00
N ASP A 161 -21.66 8.01 3.44
CA ASP A 161 -20.98 9.09 2.72
C ASP A 161 -19.52 9.12 3.16
N VAL A 162 -18.58 8.93 2.22
CA VAL A 162 -17.16 8.73 2.51
C VAL A 162 -16.31 9.83 1.87
N LEU A 163 -15.42 10.42 2.66
CA LEU A 163 -14.38 11.32 2.19
C LEU A 163 -13.02 10.61 2.27
N VAL A 164 -12.29 10.57 1.17
CA VAL A 164 -10.93 10.02 1.10
C VAL A 164 -9.96 11.16 0.78
N PHE A 165 -9.05 11.43 1.68
CA PHE A 165 -7.90 12.29 1.42
C PHE A 165 -6.76 11.46 0.82
N GLY A 166 -6.35 11.84 -0.38
CA GLY A 166 -5.26 11.20 -1.11
C GLY A 166 -5.72 10.41 -2.34
N ALA A 167 -5.14 10.73 -3.49
CA ALA A 167 -5.30 10.05 -4.76
C ALA A 167 -3.95 9.42 -5.20
N GLY A 168 -3.21 8.87 -4.26
CA GLY A 168 -2.07 7.99 -4.52
C GLY A 168 -2.54 6.60 -4.96
N PRO A 169 -1.63 5.66 -5.27
CA PRO A 169 -1.99 4.32 -5.76
C PRO A 169 -3.02 3.63 -4.87
N THR A 170 -2.75 3.57 -3.57
CA THR A 170 -3.64 2.93 -2.59
C THR A 170 -4.93 3.71 -2.35
N GLY A 171 -4.87 5.06 -2.34
CA GLY A 171 -6.06 5.91 -2.21
C GLY A 171 -7.03 5.74 -3.39
N LEU A 172 -6.52 5.58 -4.61
CA LEU A 172 -7.31 5.30 -5.81
C LEU A 172 -7.98 3.91 -5.76
N VAL A 173 -7.26 2.89 -5.29
CA VAL A 173 -7.83 1.54 -5.10
C VAL A 173 -8.87 1.57 -3.98
N LEU A 174 -8.57 2.24 -2.86
CA LEU A 174 -9.48 2.36 -1.72
C LEU A 174 -10.80 3.04 -2.13
N ALA A 175 -10.74 4.14 -2.88
CA ALA A 175 -11.93 4.85 -3.36
C ALA A 175 -12.82 3.95 -4.22
N GLN A 176 -12.24 3.16 -5.14
CA GLN A 176 -12.98 2.20 -5.95
C GLN A 176 -13.67 1.14 -5.08
N LEU A 177 -12.93 0.55 -4.14
CA LEU A 177 -13.47 -0.52 -3.30
C LEU A 177 -14.50 -0.01 -2.28
N LEU A 178 -14.40 1.22 -1.81
CA LEU A 178 -15.44 1.86 -1.00
C LEU A 178 -16.74 2.04 -1.79
N ALA A 179 -16.65 2.51 -3.04
CA ALA A 179 -17.81 2.64 -3.92
C ALA A 179 -18.46 1.27 -4.19
N HIS A 180 -17.67 0.24 -4.48
CA HIS A 180 -18.19 -1.13 -4.68
C HIS A 180 -18.63 -1.80 -3.37
N GLY A 181 -18.11 -1.38 -2.23
CA GLY A 181 -18.41 -1.89 -0.89
C GLY A 181 -19.70 -1.33 -0.28
N GLY A 182 -20.44 -0.51 -1.02
CA GLY A 182 -21.75 0.00 -0.61
C GLY A 182 -21.76 1.41 -0.04
N ALA A 183 -20.70 2.20 -0.21
CA ALA A 183 -20.80 3.64 0.02
C ALA A 183 -21.90 4.23 -0.87
N ALA A 184 -22.72 5.14 -0.33
CA ALA A 184 -23.70 5.88 -1.12
C ALA A 184 -23.03 6.97 -1.96
N ARG A 185 -21.92 7.50 -1.47
CA ARG A 185 -21.11 8.50 -2.15
C ARG A 185 -19.65 8.40 -1.69
N VAL A 186 -18.71 8.51 -2.63
CA VAL A 186 -17.28 8.62 -2.36
C VAL A 186 -16.78 9.96 -2.92
N THR A 187 -16.23 10.78 -2.05
CA THR A 187 -15.54 12.02 -2.40
C THR A 187 -14.04 11.84 -2.23
N VAL A 188 -13.23 12.14 -3.26
CA VAL A 188 -11.78 12.11 -3.17
C VAL A 188 -11.23 13.53 -3.16
N ALA A 189 -10.38 13.84 -2.18
CA ALA A 189 -9.70 15.12 -2.06
C ALA A 189 -8.19 14.95 -2.22
N ALA A 190 -7.57 15.65 -3.18
CA ALA A 190 -6.14 15.56 -3.46
C ALA A 190 -5.62 16.82 -4.16
N PRO A 191 -4.31 17.14 -4.06
CA PRO A 191 -3.76 18.39 -4.62
C PRO A 191 -3.33 18.28 -6.09
N THR A 192 -3.67 17.21 -6.83
CA THR A 192 -3.21 17.00 -8.20
C THR A 192 -4.40 16.71 -9.11
N ALA A 193 -4.75 17.66 -9.98
CA ALA A 193 -5.90 17.58 -10.88
C ALA A 193 -5.93 16.27 -11.69
N ARG A 194 -4.79 15.87 -12.30
CA ARG A 194 -4.69 14.61 -13.06
C ARG A 194 -5.06 13.37 -12.21
N LYS A 195 -4.65 13.32 -10.94
CA LYS A 195 -5.00 12.21 -10.03
C LYS A 195 -6.49 12.21 -9.70
N LEU A 196 -7.10 13.38 -9.61
CA LEU A 196 -8.54 13.53 -9.43
C LEU A 196 -9.32 13.15 -10.69
N GLU A 197 -8.81 13.46 -11.87
CA GLU A 197 -9.38 13.01 -13.15
C GLU A 197 -9.38 11.48 -13.24
N LEU A 198 -8.28 10.86 -12.84
CA LEU A 198 -8.17 9.40 -12.79
C LEU A 198 -9.17 8.80 -11.77
N ALA A 199 -9.32 9.41 -10.60
CA ALA A 199 -10.33 8.99 -9.61
C ALA A 199 -11.76 9.05 -10.20
N ARG A 200 -12.09 10.12 -10.94
CA ARG A 200 -13.40 10.23 -11.63
C ARG A 200 -13.58 9.13 -12.68
N SER A 201 -12.54 8.83 -13.46
CA SER A 201 -12.61 7.76 -14.48
C SER A 201 -12.83 6.37 -13.86
N TYR A 202 -12.48 6.19 -12.59
CA TYR A 202 -12.74 4.98 -11.81
C TYR A 202 -14.11 4.98 -11.08
N GLY A 203 -14.97 5.96 -11.37
CA GLY A 203 -16.34 5.99 -10.84
C GLY A 203 -16.49 6.66 -9.47
N VAL A 204 -15.55 7.49 -9.05
CA VAL A 204 -15.70 8.31 -7.83
C VAL A 204 -16.73 9.41 -8.07
N ASP A 205 -17.65 9.59 -7.12
CA ASP A 205 -18.82 10.48 -7.26
C ASP A 205 -18.46 11.97 -7.26
N ALA A 206 -17.47 12.35 -6.45
CA ALA A 206 -17.04 13.73 -6.32
C ALA A 206 -15.53 13.84 -6.09
N THR A 207 -14.95 14.96 -6.52
CA THR A 207 -13.54 15.26 -6.24
C THR A 207 -13.38 16.70 -5.82
N VAL A 208 -12.45 16.95 -4.90
CA VAL A 208 -12.06 18.28 -4.42
C VAL A 208 -10.56 18.46 -4.58
N GLU A 209 -10.17 19.53 -5.27
CA GLU A 209 -8.75 19.88 -5.38
C GLU A 209 -8.30 20.61 -4.11
N LEU A 210 -7.20 20.15 -3.53
CA LEU A 210 -6.59 20.70 -2.33
C LEU A 210 -5.48 21.68 -2.67
N ASP A 211 -5.36 22.75 -1.89
CA ASP A 211 -4.09 23.47 -1.81
C ASP A 211 -3.09 22.62 -1.01
N ARG A 212 -1.98 22.24 -1.65
CA ARG A 212 -0.94 21.40 -1.00
C ARG A 212 -0.30 22.09 0.20
N SER A 213 -0.20 23.43 0.16
CA SER A 213 0.40 24.22 1.24
C SER A 213 -0.56 24.47 2.40
N ASP A 214 -1.87 24.40 2.13
CA ASP A 214 -2.91 24.67 3.12
C ASP A 214 -4.18 23.86 2.78
N PRO A 215 -4.22 22.56 3.12
CA PRO A 215 -5.40 21.72 2.88
C PRO A 215 -6.69 22.24 3.57
N ALA A 216 -6.54 23.03 4.63
CA ALA A 216 -7.68 23.56 5.37
C ALA A 216 -8.55 24.52 4.54
N ARG A 217 -8.01 25.12 3.47
CA ARG A 217 -8.78 25.94 2.52
C ARG A 217 -9.92 25.17 1.85
N ALA A 218 -9.82 23.86 1.73
CA ALA A 218 -10.86 23.04 1.14
C ALA A 218 -12.01 22.72 2.13
N VAL A 219 -11.85 22.95 3.44
CA VAL A 219 -12.86 22.62 4.46
C VAL A 219 -14.23 23.22 4.17
N PRO A 220 -14.38 24.51 3.76
CA PRO A 220 -15.70 25.07 3.43
C PRO A 220 -16.38 24.33 2.27
N VAL A 221 -15.63 23.95 1.22
CA VAL A 221 -16.15 23.21 0.06
C VAL A 221 -16.56 21.80 0.47
N LEU A 222 -15.73 21.11 1.25
CA LEU A 222 -16.02 19.77 1.76
C LEU A 222 -17.26 19.76 2.65
N ARG A 223 -17.40 20.76 3.54
CA ARG A 223 -18.59 20.92 4.39
C ARG A 223 -19.84 21.29 3.59
N ALA A 224 -19.71 22.06 2.52
CA ALA A 224 -20.86 22.36 1.65
C ALA A 224 -21.37 21.09 0.95
N GLY A 225 -20.48 20.16 0.64
CA GLY A 225 -20.82 18.84 0.09
C GLY A 225 -21.45 17.87 1.10
N ALA A 226 -21.14 18.04 2.40
CA ALA A 226 -21.66 17.22 3.51
C ALA A 226 -21.86 18.14 4.74
N PRO A 227 -22.99 18.85 4.83
CA PRO A 227 -23.22 19.86 5.88
C PRO A 227 -23.15 19.30 7.31
N ASP A 228 -23.61 18.07 7.51
CA ASP A 228 -23.57 17.37 8.80
C ASP A 228 -22.22 16.64 9.05
N GLY A 229 -21.33 16.64 8.07
CA GLY A 229 -20.10 15.87 8.03
C GLY A 229 -20.24 14.52 7.32
N TYR A 230 -19.13 13.83 7.11
CA TYR A 230 -19.08 12.53 6.45
C TYR A 230 -19.22 11.39 7.46
N ASP A 231 -19.86 10.28 7.07
CA ASP A 231 -19.91 9.05 7.88
C ASP A 231 -18.52 8.52 8.18
N VAL A 232 -17.66 8.56 7.15
CA VAL A 232 -16.27 8.13 7.23
C VAL A 232 -15.38 9.16 6.58
N VAL A 233 -14.31 9.55 7.29
CA VAL A 233 -13.21 10.33 6.72
C VAL A 233 -11.95 9.49 6.78
N VAL A 234 -11.33 9.27 5.62
CA VAL A 234 -10.10 8.47 5.48
C VAL A 234 -8.93 9.40 5.20
N ASP A 235 -7.89 9.31 6.01
CA ASP A 235 -6.57 9.81 5.63
C ASP A 235 -5.78 8.70 4.92
N ALA A 236 -5.57 8.83 3.62
CA ALA A 236 -4.67 7.98 2.81
C ALA A 236 -3.42 8.75 2.35
N THR A 237 -3.03 9.80 3.08
CA THR A 237 -1.88 10.65 2.75
C THR A 237 -0.72 10.52 3.73
N GLY A 238 -1.00 10.34 5.02
CA GLY A 238 -0.04 10.45 6.11
C GLY A 238 0.45 11.88 6.37
N ALA A 239 -0.14 12.89 5.73
CA ALA A 239 0.25 14.28 5.91
C ALA A 239 -0.41 14.89 7.16
N VAL A 240 0.40 15.36 8.11
CA VAL A 240 -0.08 15.95 9.38
C VAL A 240 -1.15 17.01 9.15
N SER A 241 -0.92 17.94 8.20
CA SER A 241 -1.87 19.01 7.87
C SER A 241 -3.23 18.51 7.35
N VAL A 242 -3.28 17.31 6.79
CA VAL A 242 -4.53 16.63 6.39
C VAL A 242 -5.16 15.96 7.61
N VAL A 243 -4.38 15.22 8.40
CA VAL A 243 -4.87 14.55 9.62
C VAL A 243 -5.53 15.54 10.58
N GLU A 244 -4.95 16.73 10.74
CA GLU A 244 -5.47 17.80 11.62
C GLU A 244 -6.89 18.25 11.26
N ILE A 245 -7.28 18.22 9.98
CA ILE A 245 -8.61 18.64 9.54
C ILE A 245 -9.63 17.50 9.51
N CYS A 246 -9.15 16.23 9.50
CA CYS A 246 -10.02 15.06 9.30
C CYS A 246 -11.12 14.95 10.35
N LEU A 247 -10.79 15.02 11.64
CA LEU A 247 -11.77 14.88 12.72
C LEU A 247 -12.89 15.93 12.67
N GLY A 248 -12.56 17.13 12.20
CA GLY A 248 -13.54 18.20 12.03
C GLY A 248 -14.55 17.96 10.91
N LEU A 249 -14.26 17.07 9.98
CA LEU A 249 -15.11 16.71 8.83
C LEU A 249 -15.95 15.45 9.05
N VAL A 250 -15.64 14.66 10.07
CA VAL A 250 -16.46 13.51 10.47
C VAL A 250 -17.77 14.01 11.08
N ARG A 251 -18.92 13.41 10.76
CA ARG A 251 -20.19 13.70 11.43
C ARG A 251 -20.20 13.15 12.87
N ASP A 252 -21.18 13.57 13.68
CA ASP A 252 -21.40 12.96 15.00
C ASP A 252 -21.75 11.47 14.83
N GLY A 253 -21.12 10.61 15.61
CA GLY A 253 -21.21 9.15 15.51
C GLY A 253 -20.44 8.53 14.32
N GLY A 254 -19.65 9.32 13.59
CA GLY A 254 -18.89 8.86 12.43
C GLY A 254 -17.51 8.31 12.78
N THR A 255 -16.75 7.92 11.73
CA THR A 255 -15.44 7.30 11.84
C THR A 255 -14.35 8.12 11.16
N PHE A 256 -13.26 8.38 11.86
CA PHE A 256 -11.98 8.79 11.28
C PHE A 256 -11.10 7.54 11.08
N PHE A 257 -10.65 7.32 9.85
CA PHE A 257 -9.84 6.16 9.49
C PHE A 257 -8.43 6.58 9.05
N VAL A 258 -7.45 6.24 9.88
CA VAL A 258 -6.02 6.47 9.63
C VAL A 258 -5.50 5.31 8.80
N TYR A 259 -5.28 5.54 7.51
CA TYR A 259 -4.78 4.57 6.55
C TYR A 259 -3.39 4.94 6.02
N GLY A 260 -3.14 6.23 5.84
CA GLY A 260 -1.84 6.77 5.44
C GLY A 260 -0.81 6.71 6.58
N MET A 261 0.44 6.41 6.22
CA MET A 261 1.53 6.38 7.18
C MET A 261 2.08 7.79 7.42
N THR A 262 1.94 8.31 8.62
CA THR A 262 2.58 9.53 9.09
C THR A 262 3.97 9.21 9.66
N ASP A 263 4.91 10.15 9.60
CA ASP A 263 6.21 10.03 10.25
C ASP A 263 6.04 9.75 11.75
N GLU A 264 6.81 8.78 12.27
CA GLU A 264 6.71 8.31 13.66
C GLU A 264 6.97 9.40 14.71
N GLN A 265 7.69 10.45 14.36
CA GLN A 265 8.04 11.54 15.25
C GLN A 265 7.00 12.68 15.27
N LEU A 266 6.04 12.66 14.33
CA LEU A 266 5.03 13.69 14.22
C LEU A 266 3.76 13.29 15.01
N SER A 267 3.04 14.31 15.46
CA SER A 267 1.80 14.13 16.22
C SER A 267 0.80 15.22 15.88
N VAL A 268 -0.47 14.91 16.07
CA VAL A 268 -1.59 15.86 15.95
C VAL A 268 -2.34 15.97 17.27
N PRO A 269 -2.88 17.16 17.62
CA PRO A 269 -3.67 17.29 18.84
C PRO A 269 -4.99 16.53 18.71
N LEU A 270 -5.36 15.79 19.75
CA LEU A 270 -6.66 15.16 19.90
C LEU A 270 -7.41 15.84 21.04
N HIS A 271 -8.66 16.24 20.80
CA HIS A 271 -9.55 16.79 21.83
C HIS A 271 -10.47 15.71 22.39
N PRO A 272 -10.17 15.10 23.56
CA PRO A 272 -10.94 13.97 24.08
C PRO A 272 -12.41 14.29 24.33
N TYR A 273 -12.73 15.54 24.69
CA TYR A 273 -14.13 15.98 24.86
C TYR A 273 -14.93 15.89 23.55
N GLU A 274 -14.34 16.24 22.41
CA GLU A 274 -14.98 16.12 21.10
C GLU A 274 -15.24 14.64 20.75
N VAL A 275 -14.26 13.79 20.98
CA VAL A 275 -14.43 12.33 20.77
C VAL A 275 -15.57 11.78 21.64
N PHE A 276 -15.59 12.15 22.92
CA PHE A 276 -16.63 11.73 23.87
C PHE A 276 -18.01 12.24 23.47
N ARG A 277 -18.16 13.56 23.30
CA ARG A 277 -19.45 14.20 23.05
C ARG A 277 -20.10 13.79 21.72
N ARG A 278 -19.26 13.59 20.71
CA ARG A 278 -19.70 13.27 19.35
C ARG A 278 -19.66 11.76 19.07
N GLU A 279 -19.33 10.93 20.06
CA GLU A 279 -19.21 9.47 19.91
C GLU A 279 -18.36 9.05 18.69
N LEU A 280 -17.24 9.74 18.46
CA LEU A 280 -16.39 9.48 17.31
C LEU A 280 -15.64 8.16 17.46
N THR A 281 -15.55 7.41 16.36
CA THR A 281 -14.66 6.25 16.26
C THR A 281 -13.37 6.65 15.53
N ILE A 282 -12.21 6.25 16.07
CA ILE A 282 -10.92 6.39 15.40
C ILE A 282 -10.38 4.98 15.19
N LYS A 283 -10.14 4.61 13.93
CA LYS A 283 -9.56 3.32 13.54
C LYS A 283 -8.26 3.53 12.77
N GLY A 284 -7.33 2.60 12.87
CA GLY A 284 -6.11 2.55 12.06
C GLY A 284 -5.98 1.23 11.34
N SER A 285 -5.35 1.22 10.16
CA SER A 285 -5.03 0.00 9.43
C SER A 285 -3.53 -0.09 9.17
N PHE A 286 -2.97 -1.26 9.40
CA PHE A 286 -1.55 -1.53 9.21
C PHE A 286 -1.35 -2.73 8.27
N ALA A 287 -0.58 -2.55 7.19
CA ALA A 287 -0.18 -3.59 6.26
C ALA A 287 -1.36 -4.50 5.81
N GLN A 288 -1.13 -5.80 5.71
CA GLN A 288 -2.15 -6.77 5.32
C GLN A 288 -1.82 -8.17 5.88
N THR A 289 -2.84 -9.02 5.98
CA THR A 289 -2.69 -10.44 6.21
C THR A 289 -3.87 -11.21 5.61
N HIS A 290 -3.58 -12.34 4.95
CA HIS A 290 -4.58 -13.20 4.31
C HIS A 290 -5.50 -12.48 3.31
N CYS A 291 -4.97 -11.47 2.58
CA CYS A 291 -5.74 -10.65 1.65
C CYS A 291 -5.33 -10.83 0.18
N PHE A 292 -4.25 -11.55 -0.13
CA PHE A 292 -3.74 -11.69 -1.50
C PHE A 292 -4.72 -12.40 -2.44
N ASP A 293 -5.38 -13.47 -2.01
CA ASP A 293 -6.40 -14.15 -2.83
C ASP A 293 -7.54 -13.22 -3.21
N ARG A 294 -8.04 -12.43 -2.25
CA ARG A 294 -9.12 -11.47 -2.46
C ARG A 294 -8.67 -10.32 -3.35
N ALA A 295 -7.45 -9.84 -3.16
CA ALA A 295 -6.87 -8.80 -4.01
C ALA A 295 -6.75 -9.26 -5.46
N LEU A 296 -6.21 -10.45 -5.70
CA LEU A 296 -6.15 -11.05 -7.03
C LEU A 296 -7.54 -11.26 -7.66
N ALA A 297 -8.52 -11.70 -6.88
CA ALA A 297 -9.89 -11.86 -7.39
C ALA A 297 -10.48 -10.51 -7.83
N LEU A 298 -10.24 -9.43 -7.08
CA LEU A 298 -10.70 -8.08 -7.41
C LEU A 298 -10.02 -7.53 -8.67
N LEU A 299 -8.69 -7.73 -8.81
CA LEU A 299 -7.94 -7.33 -9.99
C LEU A 299 -8.37 -8.12 -11.23
N ARG A 300 -8.49 -9.44 -11.13
CA ARG A 300 -8.92 -10.32 -12.25
C ARG A 300 -10.35 -10.05 -12.70
N SER A 301 -11.23 -9.71 -11.79
CA SER A 301 -12.62 -9.40 -12.12
C SER A 301 -12.83 -8.01 -12.71
N GLY A 302 -11.77 -7.17 -12.77
CA GLY A 302 -11.87 -5.77 -13.20
C GLY A 302 -12.66 -4.89 -12.23
N ARG A 303 -12.88 -5.33 -10.98
CA ARG A 303 -13.49 -4.49 -9.93
C ARG A 303 -12.53 -3.42 -9.42
N VAL A 304 -11.24 -3.64 -9.60
CA VAL A 304 -10.18 -2.66 -9.37
C VAL A 304 -9.53 -2.37 -10.71
N HIS A 305 -9.69 -1.15 -11.18
CA HIS A 305 -9.01 -0.64 -12.38
C HIS A 305 -7.63 -0.12 -11.98
N THR A 306 -6.62 -0.52 -12.74
CA THR A 306 -5.21 -0.12 -12.50
C THR A 306 -4.62 0.70 -13.64
N ASP A 307 -5.36 0.87 -14.75
CA ASP A 307 -4.93 1.62 -15.93
C ASP A 307 -4.55 3.06 -15.56
N GLY A 308 -3.29 3.44 -15.80
CA GLY A 308 -2.79 4.76 -15.48
C GLY A 308 -2.28 4.94 -14.04
N ILE A 309 -2.32 3.90 -13.18
CA ILE A 309 -1.72 3.95 -11.84
C ILE A 309 -0.20 3.80 -11.94
N VAL A 310 0.32 2.74 -12.60
CA VAL A 310 1.77 2.60 -12.84
C VAL A 310 2.15 3.55 -13.97
N THR A 311 2.71 4.70 -13.59
CA THR A 311 3.03 5.80 -14.52
C THR A 311 4.49 5.81 -14.95
N HIS A 312 5.38 5.23 -14.16
CA HIS A 312 6.82 5.26 -14.38
C HIS A 312 7.41 3.88 -14.21
N GLU A 313 8.26 3.47 -15.14
CA GLU A 313 9.04 2.25 -15.07
C GLU A 313 10.53 2.61 -15.20
N PHE A 314 11.35 2.04 -14.35
CA PHE A 314 12.78 2.27 -14.29
C PHE A 314 13.52 0.95 -14.35
N ALA A 315 14.67 0.91 -15.01
CA ALA A 315 15.58 -0.22 -14.89
C ALA A 315 16.15 -0.29 -13.46
N LEU A 316 16.58 -1.48 -13.02
CA LEU A 316 17.20 -1.66 -11.71
C LEU A 316 18.38 -0.70 -11.46
N GLY A 317 19.18 -0.43 -12.53
CA GLY A 317 20.28 0.54 -12.48
C GLY A 317 19.87 1.98 -12.18
N ASP A 318 18.60 2.32 -12.46
CA ASP A 318 18.03 3.65 -12.26
C ASP A 318 17.20 3.76 -10.97
N TYR A 319 17.38 2.84 -10.02
CA TYR A 319 16.64 2.81 -8.76
C TYR A 319 16.60 4.17 -8.03
N GLY A 320 17.72 4.90 -8.02
CA GLY A 320 17.75 6.24 -7.42
C GLY A 320 16.79 7.22 -8.07
N GLN A 321 16.58 7.13 -9.39
CA GLN A 321 15.60 7.95 -10.11
C GLN A 321 14.17 7.49 -9.77
N ALA A 322 13.93 6.18 -9.63
CA ALA A 322 12.65 5.64 -9.21
C ALA A 322 12.25 6.12 -7.81
N LEU A 323 13.19 6.12 -6.88
CA LEU A 323 13.00 6.61 -5.50
C LEU A 323 12.69 8.11 -5.50
N GLU A 324 13.43 8.91 -6.26
CA GLU A 324 13.22 10.35 -6.35
C GLU A 324 11.88 10.68 -7.04
N ALA A 325 11.51 9.96 -8.08
CA ALA A 325 10.21 10.12 -8.73
C ALA A 325 9.05 9.83 -7.75
N THR A 326 9.19 8.79 -6.91
CA THR A 326 8.19 8.44 -5.89
C THR A 326 8.08 9.54 -4.82
N ARG A 327 9.21 10.18 -4.47
CA ARG A 327 9.29 11.22 -3.45
C ARG A 327 8.74 12.57 -3.91
N SER A 328 9.08 12.99 -5.11
CA SER A 328 8.93 14.41 -5.51
C SER A 328 8.19 14.65 -6.82
N ASP A 329 8.16 13.69 -7.76
CA ASP A 329 7.53 13.91 -9.06
C ASP A 329 6.00 13.89 -8.96
N ARG A 330 5.39 15.05 -9.23
CA ARG A 330 3.93 15.21 -9.18
C ARG A 330 3.20 14.42 -10.28
N SER A 331 3.88 14.08 -11.37
CA SER A 331 3.32 13.25 -12.44
C SER A 331 3.36 11.76 -12.09
N CYS A 332 4.23 11.37 -11.15
CA CYS A 332 4.31 10.01 -10.66
C CYS A 332 3.11 9.68 -9.76
N ILE A 333 2.34 8.67 -10.16
CA ILE A 333 1.34 8.05 -9.29
C ILE A 333 1.98 6.86 -8.63
N LYS A 334 2.53 5.94 -9.44
CA LYS A 334 3.32 4.80 -8.98
C LYS A 334 4.51 4.59 -9.92
N ALA A 335 5.67 4.42 -9.32
CA ALA A 335 6.85 3.94 -10.02
C ALA A 335 6.98 2.42 -9.83
N ALA A 336 7.61 1.75 -10.79
CA ALA A 336 8.00 0.35 -10.71
C ALA A 336 9.44 0.19 -11.21
N VAL A 337 10.15 -0.79 -10.65
CA VAL A 337 11.49 -1.18 -11.06
C VAL A 337 11.41 -2.50 -11.81
N VAL A 338 12.06 -2.55 -12.97
CA VAL A 338 12.19 -3.73 -13.82
C VAL A 338 13.67 -4.12 -13.81
N PRO A 339 14.02 -5.30 -13.28
CA PRO A 339 15.42 -5.79 -13.22
C PRO A 339 16.05 -6.05 -14.57
#